data_d76ea94b7ce311ea9c7fa21667efd55a
#
_entry.id   d76ea94b7ce311ea9c7fa21667efd55a
#
_cell.length_a   1.000
_cell.length_b   1.000
_cell.length_c   1.000
_cell.angle_alpha   90.00
_cell.angle_beta   90.00
_cell.angle_gamma   90.00
#
_symmetry.space_group_name_H-M   'P 1'
#
loop_
_entity.id
_entity.type
_entity.pdbx_description
1 polymer ?
#
loop_
_entity_poly.entity_id
_entity_poly.type
_entity_poly.pdbx_seq_one_letter_code
_entity_poly.pdbx_strand_id
1 'polypeptide(L)'
;MNVIKKQIARLFLSSLFLPSLLLLNISNFSFAELPKDIQWETNTDSPEWSSDKALKGGTMRYSIPSFPPTLRTVGPDSNNAFRSNLLDNQMPLVELHPNTDEVIPLLATHWAYDKDGKTVHYKINPLAKWSDGENVTADDFVFALELNRSKHIIAPWYNKHYTEQVIDVIKHDLHTISIVGATPKPQKDLHIFYSILPRAKHFHQLDSNWVAKYNWKTEPNTGAYQISKIKKGKSLTFTRKINWWANELPYLRNRFNPDAVILKVVRDPNTAFKYFQRGELDTFNITLPKLWHNKAQGPMFDKGFIHKIQFHNDIEQSASGIFLNLNNEVLADIRVRQAIASALNFQQVIDVILRGDYQRLPTFHTGYGPYTNNKIKPIEFNLNNSIDLLEQAGWNNKDSLGIRIKNNQRLSFKISYGNKLYEPQILLLSEEAKKAGIEITPYYLDSTSFYKNVIEKKHDMAWLGWSTGLRPAYWQHFHSDNANKTQTNNITNLANIEIDGLIERYRDETNEKNRIQLAHSIEKKVNEKTVFIPATMKTFTRSAFWRWLILPKNEGTKSSESLFNPFNIRFGGLFWIDSKMKFQSLAAKKSGDGFEPVTIINTQFKPL
;
A
#
# COMPACT_ATOMS: atom_id res chain seq x y z
N MET A 1 77.20 4.82 36.65
CA MET A 1 78.61 5.23 36.46
C MET A 1 78.59 6.30 35.38
N ASN A 2 78.86 7.48 35.82
CA ASN A 2 79.55 8.61 35.21
C ASN A 2 78.95 9.26 33.96
N VAL A 3 78.32 10.48 34.07
CA VAL A 3 79.04 11.77 34.32
C VAL A 3 79.69 12.31 33.02
N ILE A 4 79.44 13.42 32.46
CA ILE A 4 79.51 14.83 32.89
C ILE A 4 79.26 15.70 31.64
N LYS A 5 78.40 16.70 31.70
CA LYS A 5 78.62 18.15 31.68
C LYS A 5 79.21 18.88 30.40
N LYS A 6 78.44 19.87 30.05
CA LYS A 6 78.77 21.35 29.88
C LYS A 6 79.18 21.76 28.45
N GLN A 7 78.90 22.91 27.89
CA GLN A 7 78.52 24.29 28.28
C GLN A 7 78.15 25.09 27.02
N ILE A 8 77.16 25.95 27.09
CA ILE A 8 77.04 27.36 26.70
C ILE A 8 77.93 27.92 25.59
N ALA A 9 77.25 28.47 24.58
CA ALA A 9 77.64 29.81 24.04
C ALA A 9 76.43 30.49 23.39
N ARG A 10 76.05 31.66 23.86
CA ARG A 10 75.16 32.67 23.28
C ARG A 10 75.77 33.26 22.04
N LEU A 11 74.92 33.53 21.03
CA LEU A 11 75.05 34.71 20.15
C LEU A 11 73.69 35.10 19.58
N PHE A 12 73.32 36.33 19.86
CA PHE A 12 72.18 37.06 19.33
C PHE A 12 72.34 37.25 17.82
N LEU A 13 71.20 37.10 17.05
CA LEU A 13 70.93 38.02 15.93
C LEU A 13 69.43 37.92 15.55
N SER A 14 68.80 39.06 15.76
CA SER A 14 67.69 39.72 15.05
C SER A 14 66.64 38.95 14.28
N SER A 15 65.48 39.01 14.83
CA SER A 15 64.11 39.21 14.29
C SER A 15 63.96 39.40 12.79
N LEU A 16 63.14 38.47 12.21
CA LEU A 16 62.24 38.79 11.11
C LEU A 16 60.96 38.01 11.33
N PHE A 17 59.93 38.70 11.84
CA PHE A 17 58.55 38.22 11.88
C PHE A 17 58.03 38.17 10.45
N LEU A 18 57.83 36.98 9.87
CA LEU A 18 56.90 36.72 8.78
C LEU A 18 55.60 36.26 9.38
N PRO A 19 54.48 36.90 9.11
CA PRO A 19 53.15 36.31 9.46
C PRO A 19 52.87 35.15 8.49
N SER A 20 52.83 33.93 9.04
CA SER A 20 52.27 32.77 8.34
C SER A 20 50.80 33.05 8.10
N LEU A 21 50.45 33.45 6.87
CA LEU A 21 49.06 33.38 6.39
C LEU A 21 48.62 31.91 6.43
N LEU A 22 47.87 31.55 7.43
CA LEU A 22 47.04 30.35 7.38
C LEU A 22 45.99 30.58 6.28
N LEU A 23 46.26 30.15 5.08
CA LEU A 23 45.25 29.93 4.06
C LEU A 23 44.33 28.83 4.59
N LEU A 24 43.24 29.22 5.25
CA LEU A 24 42.04 28.38 5.40
C LEU A 24 41.63 27.99 3.98
N ASN A 25 41.99 26.79 3.56
CA ASN A 25 41.33 26.13 2.44
C ASN A 25 39.85 25.94 2.84
N ILE A 26 39.05 26.97 2.59
CA ILE A 26 37.62 26.81 2.47
C ILE A 26 37.45 25.95 1.21
N SER A 27 37.34 24.65 1.39
CA SER A 27 36.85 23.79 0.34
C SER A 27 35.47 24.33 -0.03
N ASN A 28 35.39 25.07 -1.12
CA ASN A 28 34.14 25.40 -1.77
C ASN A 28 33.49 24.07 -2.13
N PHE A 29 32.55 23.60 -1.31
CA PHE A 29 31.61 22.57 -1.74
C PHE A 29 30.83 23.21 -2.89
N SER A 30 31.22 22.92 -4.10
CA SER A 30 30.46 23.28 -5.28
C SER A 30 29.21 22.43 -5.26
N PHE A 31 28.09 23.02 -4.86
CA PHE A 31 26.78 22.40 -5.04
C PHE A 31 26.48 22.32 -6.54
N ALA A 32 25.78 21.27 -6.97
CA ALA A 32 25.32 21.16 -8.35
C ALA A 32 24.38 22.33 -8.66
N GLU A 33 24.64 23.06 -9.74
CA GLU A 33 23.78 24.17 -10.15
C GLU A 33 22.43 23.65 -10.65
N LEU A 34 21.36 24.36 -10.30
CA LEU A 34 20.03 24.13 -10.87
C LEU A 34 19.99 24.69 -12.31
N PRO A 35 19.16 24.09 -13.22
CA PRO A 35 18.90 24.70 -14.52
C PRO A 35 18.39 26.14 -14.37
N LYS A 36 18.85 27.05 -15.25
CA LYS A 36 18.57 28.51 -15.13
C LYS A 36 17.09 28.86 -15.35
N ASP A 37 16.36 28.05 -16.11
CA ASP A 37 14.99 28.32 -16.55
C ASP A 37 13.94 27.46 -15.83
N ILE A 38 14.17 27.12 -14.54
CA ILE A 38 13.25 26.31 -13.74
C ILE A 38 11.93 27.04 -13.51
N GLN A 39 10.81 26.36 -13.86
CA GLN A 39 9.45 26.80 -13.54
C GLN A 39 8.98 26.07 -12.29
N TRP A 40 8.94 26.79 -11.16
CA TRP A 40 8.47 26.25 -9.90
C TRP A 40 6.94 26.23 -9.82
N GLU A 41 6.39 25.07 -9.45
CA GLU A 41 4.98 24.86 -9.23
C GLU A 41 4.69 24.64 -7.75
N THR A 42 3.47 24.95 -7.34
CA THR A 42 2.88 24.60 -6.05
C THR A 42 1.36 24.47 -6.23
N ASN A 43 0.67 23.92 -5.25
CA ASN A 43 -0.78 23.82 -5.27
C ASN A 43 -1.33 24.18 -3.89
N THR A 44 -1.93 25.36 -3.80
CA THR A 44 -2.63 25.85 -2.61
C THR A 44 -4.14 25.96 -2.83
N ASP A 45 -4.63 25.66 -4.02
CA ASP A 45 -5.99 25.95 -4.49
C ASP A 45 -6.92 24.72 -4.40
N SER A 46 -6.37 23.52 -4.22
CA SER A 46 -7.18 22.32 -4.01
C SER A 46 -7.98 22.44 -2.70
N PRO A 47 -9.23 21.94 -2.67
CA PRO A 47 -10.08 22.07 -1.49
C PRO A 47 -9.56 21.26 -0.30
N GLU A 48 -9.58 21.84 0.89
CA GLU A 48 -9.32 21.09 2.11
C GLU A 48 -10.44 20.08 2.39
N TRP A 49 -10.10 18.96 3.01
CA TRP A 49 -11.06 17.88 3.30
C TRP A 49 -11.18 17.57 4.80
N SER A 50 -10.55 18.35 5.66
CA SER A 50 -10.73 18.31 7.10
C SER A 50 -11.95 19.13 7.55
N SER A 51 -12.30 19.06 8.83
CA SER A 51 -13.37 19.85 9.42
C SER A 51 -12.83 20.93 10.36
N ASP A 52 -13.29 22.15 10.21
CA ASP A 52 -13.03 23.26 11.14
C ASP A 52 -13.61 23.02 12.55
N LYS A 53 -14.56 22.09 12.66
CA LYS A 53 -15.16 21.67 13.94
C LYS A 53 -14.35 20.58 14.65
N ALA A 54 -13.27 20.11 14.08
CA ALA A 54 -12.45 19.06 14.68
C ALA A 54 -11.82 19.51 15.99
N LEU A 55 -11.92 18.67 17.01
CA LEU A 55 -11.39 18.94 18.35
C LEU A 55 -10.13 18.09 18.59
N LYS A 56 -9.06 18.75 19.01
CA LYS A 56 -7.87 18.03 19.48
C LYS A 56 -8.15 17.43 20.87
N GLY A 57 -7.69 16.21 21.10
CA GLY A 57 -7.79 15.60 22.42
C GLY A 57 -8.22 14.14 22.43
N GLY A 58 -8.11 13.53 23.60
CA GLY A 58 -8.55 12.17 23.85
C GLY A 58 -7.60 11.07 23.39
N THR A 59 -8.01 9.83 23.63
CA THR A 59 -7.24 8.64 23.28
C THR A 59 -8.07 7.71 22.43
N MET A 60 -7.58 7.40 21.24
CA MET A 60 -8.12 6.36 20.37
C MET A 60 -7.50 5.01 20.68
N ARG A 61 -8.31 3.95 20.64
CA ARG A 61 -7.87 2.56 20.83
C ARG A 61 -8.40 1.70 19.71
N TYR A 62 -7.50 0.97 19.03
CA TYR A 62 -7.91 -0.08 18.08
C TYR A 62 -7.00 -1.30 18.17
N SER A 63 -7.39 -2.41 17.57
CA SER A 63 -6.63 -3.66 17.65
C SER A 63 -5.76 -3.90 16.42
N ILE A 64 -4.62 -4.55 16.67
CA ILE A 64 -3.78 -5.17 15.65
C ILE A 64 -3.68 -6.67 15.93
N PRO A 65 -3.60 -7.53 14.90
CA PRO A 65 -3.66 -8.99 15.08
C PRO A 65 -2.39 -9.57 15.70
N SER A 66 -1.26 -8.92 15.55
CA SER A 66 0.03 -9.40 16.07
C SER A 66 0.91 -8.24 16.53
N PHE A 67 1.78 -8.52 17.47
CA PHE A 67 2.84 -7.60 17.86
C PHE A 67 3.93 -7.61 16.77
N PRO A 68 4.45 -6.43 16.33
CA PRO A 68 5.46 -6.40 15.27
C PRO A 68 6.76 -7.11 15.72
N PRO A 69 7.43 -7.82 14.80
CA PRO A 69 8.72 -8.42 15.11
C PRO A 69 9.86 -7.39 15.12
N THR A 70 9.66 -6.24 14.50
CA THR A 70 10.63 -5.13 14.40
C THR A 70 9.92 -3.79 14.26
N LEU A 71 10.60 -2.69 14.62
CA LEU A 71 10.20 -1.31 14.33
C LEU A 71 10.85 -0.75 13.06
N ARG A 72 11.73 -1.50 12.42
CA ARG A 72 12.32 -1.08 11.13
C ARG A 72 11.27 -1.12 10.02
N THR A 73 11.37 -0.20 9.08
CA THR A 73 10.51 -0.15 7.88
C THR A 73 11.12 -0.87 6.68
N VAL A 74 12.40 -1.27 6.76
CA VAL A 74 13.12 -2.01 5.71
C VAL A 74 13.96 -3.14 6.31
N GLY A 75 14.30 -4.13 5.48
CA GLY A 75 15.12 -5.27 5.87
C GLY A 75 14.34 -6.46 6.45
N PRO A 76 15.02 -7.45 7.03
CA PRO A 76 14.40 -8.65 7.54
C PRO A 76 13.27 -8.36 8.54
N ASP A 77 12.19 -9.15 8.50
CA ASP A 77 11.01 -9.04 9.38
C ASP A 77 10.21 -7.72 9.29
N SER A 78 10.66 -6.75 8.48
CA SER A 78 9.96 -5.45 8.35
C SER A 78 8.65 -5.54 7.59
N ASN A 79 8.47 -6.53 6.72
CA ASN A 79 7.23 -6.69 5.94
C ASN A 79 6.12 -7.36 6.77
N ASN A 80 5.52 -6.58 7.66
CA ASN A 80 4.43 -7.00 8.54
C ASN A 80 3.33 -5.93 8.59
N ALA A 81 2.14 -6.29 9.11
CA ALA A 81 0.97 -5.41 9.12
C ALA A 81 1.18 -4.10 9.92
N PHE A 82 2.09 -4.07 10.90
CA PHE A 82 2.36 -2.86 11.67
C PHE A 82 3.20 -1.84 10.89
N ARG A 83 3.99 -2.30 9.90
CA ARG A 83 4.85 -1.43 9.08
C ARG A 83 4.09 -0.28 8.44
N SER A 84 2.85 -0.52 7.98
CA SER A 84 2.01 0.51 7.38
C SER A 84 1.77 1.69 8.34
N ASN A 85 1.56 1.44 9.63
CA ASN A 85 1.38 2.53 10.61
C ASN A 85 2.63 3.42 10.75
N LEU A 86 3.82 2.86 10.57
CA LEU A 86 5.07 3.62 10.59
C LEU A 86 5.24 4.44 9.31
N LEU A 87 4.95 3.83 8.14
CA LEU A 87 5.07 4.50 6.84
C LEU A 87 3.99 5.58 6.67
N ASP A 88 2.75 5.31 7.08
CA ASP A 88 1.64 6.25 7.06
C ASP A 88 1.92 7.50 7.93
N ASN A 89 2.74 7.34 8.96
CA ASN A 89 3.17 8.43 9.85
C ASN A 89 4.51 9.08 9.39
N GLN A 90 4.81 9.02 8.09
CA GLN A 90 5.92 9.70 7.44
C GLN A 90 5.38 10.60 6.33
N MET A 91 5.98 11.77 6.14
CA MET A 91 5.57 12.68 5.08
C MET A 91 6.46 12.51 3.86
N PRO A 92 5.89 12.33 2.65
CA PRO A 92 6.61 12.48 1.39
C PRO A 92 6.87 13.94 1.05
N LEU A 93 7.67 14.20 0.02
CA LEU A 93 7.88 15.56 -0.50
C LEU A 93 6.57 16.21 -0.95
N VAL A 94 5.80 15.48 -1.75
CA VAL A 94 4.46 15.84 -2.23
C VAL A 94 3.55 14.63 -2.14
N GLU A 95 2.24 14.83 -2.22
CA GLU A 95 1.24 13.76 -2.24
C GLU A 95 0.19 14.03 -3.31
N LEU A 96 -0.58 13.02 -3.69
CA LEU A 96 -1.78 13.23 -4.50
C LEU A 96 -2.96 13.60 -3.60
N HIS A 97 -3.63 14.69 -3.96
CA HIS A 97 -4.84 15.11 -3.26
C HIS A 97 -5.91 14.00 -3.31
N PRO A 98 -6.50 13.58 -2.16
CA PRO A 98 -7.29 12.36 -2.07
C PRO A 98 -8.62 12.38 -2.84
N ASN A 99 -9.07 13.55 -3.33
CA ASN A 99 -10.31 13.70 -4.08
C ASN A 99 -10.09 14.10 -5.55
N THR A 100 -9.02 14.86 -5.86
CA THR A 100 -8.78 15.42 -7.20
C THR A 100 -7.63 14.77 -7.94
N ASP A 101 -6.79 13.99 -7.26
CA ASP A 101 -5.55 13.40 -7.76
C ASP A 101 -4.53 14.45 -8.28
N GLU A 102 -4.70 15.73 -7.88
CA GLU A 102 -3.70 16.77 -8.13
C GLU A 102 -2.54 16.66 -7.13
N VAL A 103 -1.34 17.04 -7.58
CA VAL A 103 -0.16 17.07 -6.70
C VAL A 103 -0.32 18.21 -5.68
N ILE A 104 -0.10 17.91 -4.41
CA ILE A 104 -0.15 18.89 -3.30
C ILE A 104 1.17 18.91 -2.52
N PRO A 105 1.58 20.08 -2.00
CA PRO A 105 2.80 20.22 -1.23
C PRO A 105 2.67 19.59 0.17
N LEU A 106 3.77 18.95 0.64
CA LEU A 106 3.90 18.44 2.01
C LEU A 106 5.27 18.82 2.59
N LEU A 107 6.29 17.90 2.57
CA LEU A 107 7.66 18.26 2.95
C LEU A 107 8.27 19.26 1.97
N ALA A 108 7.94 19.16 0.68
CA ALA A 108 8.29 20.19 -0.29
C ALA A 108 7.19 21.25 -0.36
N THR A 109 7.60 22.51 -0.48
CA THR A 109 6.72 23.66 -0.72
C THR A 109 6.47 23.88 -2.20
N HIS A 110 7.45 23.53 -3.04
CA HIS A 110 7.41 23.68 -4.51
C HIS A 110 8.12 22.51 -5.15
N TRP A 111 7.74 22.22 -6.40
CA TRP A 111 8.44 21.28 -7.28
C TRP A 111 8.59 21.88 -8.68
N ALA A 112 9.49 21.31 -9.46
CA ALA A 112 9.66 21.69 -10.86
C ALA A 112 10.14 20.48 -11.65
N TYR A 113 9.74 20.40 -12.92
CA TYR A 113 10.11 19.30 -13.80
C TYR A 113 11.26 19.73 -14.72
N ASP A 114 12.26 18.88 -14.85
CA ASP A 114 13.32 19.09 -15.83
C ASP A 114 12.86 18.72 -17.25
N LYS A 115 13.48 19.31 -18.25
CA LYS A 115 13.23 19.05 -19.68
C LYS A 115 13.58 17.61 -20.10
N ASP A 116 14.38 16.90 -19.30
CA ASP A 116 14.74 15.50 -19.54
C ASP A 116 13.57 14.51 -19.30
N GLY A 117 12.46 14.99 -18.74
CA GLY A 117 11.25 14.22 -18.46
C GLY A 117 11.40 13.13 -17.39
N LYS A 118 12.51 13.10 -16.64
CA LYS A 118 12.81 12.11 -15.61
C LYS A 118 13.35 12.69 -14.30
N THR A 119 13.64 13.97 -14.26
CA THR A 119 14.14 14.67 -13.07
C THR A 119 13.09 15.62 -12.51
N VAL A 120 12.92 15.58 -11.19
CA VAL A 120 12.06 16.53 -10.46
C VAL A 120 12.90 17.23 -9.41
N HIS A 121 12.81 18.56 -9.40
CA HIS A 121 13.44 19.42 -8.40
C HIS A 121 12.43 19.74 -7.30
N TYR A 122 12.86 19.83 -6.05
CA TYR A 122 12.00 20.12 -4.90
C TYR A 122 12.63 21.14 -3.98
N LYS A 123 11.82 22.09 -3.49
CA LYS A 123 12.15 22.98 -2.37
C LYS A 123 11.58 22.41 -1.09
N ILE A 124 12.43 21.91 -0.21
CA ILE A 124 12.06 21.38 1.11
C ILE A 124 11.62 22.55 1.98
N ASN A 125 10.53 22.38 2.74
CA ASN A 125 10.06 23.38 3.68
C ASN A 125 11.11 23.60 4.80
N PRO A 126 11.66 24.80 4.96
CA PRO A 126 12.70 25.07 5.97
C PRO A 126 12.20 24.93 7.42
N LEU A 127 10.88 24.89 7.64
CA LEU A 127 10.27 24.62 8.94
C LEU A 127 10.13 23.14 9.25
N ALA A 128 10.40 22.25 8.28
CA ALA A 128 10.26 20.82 8.44
C ALA A 128 11.20 20.25 9.50
N LYS A 129 10.63 19.49 10.44
CA LYS A 129 11.38 18.91 11.57
C LYS A 129 11.07 17.42 11.75
N TRP A 130 12.08 16.72 12.18
CA TRP A 130 11.97 15.38 12.73
C TRP A 130 11.28 15.39 14.11
N SER A 131 10.85 14.22 14.58
CA SER A 131 10.17 14.09 15.90
C SER A 131 11.07 14.35 17.10
N ASP A 132 12.37 14.36 16.94
CA ASP A 132 13.38 14.70 17.96
C ASP A 132 13.79 16.19 17.92
N GLY A 133 13.25 16.98 16.99
CA GLY A 133 13.47 18.41 16.88
C GLY A 133 14.51 18.84 15.84
N GLU A 134 15.30 17.90 15.31
CA GLU A 134 16.26 18.18 14.23
C GLU A 134 15.53 18.61 12.95
N ASN A 135 16.19 19.44 12.13
CA ASN A 135 15.62 19.91 10.88
C ASN A 135 15.68 18.81 9.80
N VAL A 136 14.65 18.75 8.96
CA VAL A 136 14.69 17.93 7.75
C VAL A 136 15.42 18.71 6.66
N THR A 137 16.45 18.10 6.09
CA THR A 137 17.32 18.76 5.11
C THR A 137 17.53 17.89 3.87
N ALA A 138 18.17 18.45 2.85
CA ALA A 138 18.59 17.74 1.64
C ALA A 138 19.45 16.51 1.96
N ASP A 139 20.27 16.58 3.02
CA ASP A 139 21.13 15.46 3.44
C ASP A 139 20.35 14.22 3.85
N ASP A 140 19.14 14.37 4.37
CA ASP A 140 18.27 13.25 4.77
C ASP A 140 17.73 12.47 3.56
N PHE A 141 17.56 13.13 2.43
CA PHE A 141 17.15 12.50 1.17
C PHE A 141 18.32 11.83 0.44
N VAL A 142 19.48 12.49 0.41
CA VAL A 142 20.73 11.87 -0.10
C VAL A 142 21.04 10.62 0.71
N PHE A 143 20.99 10.72 2.02
CA PHE A 143 21.21 9.58 2.91
C PHE A 143 20.13 8.48 2.74
N ALA A 144 18.87 8.85 2.47
CA ALA A 144 17.82 7.87 2.20
C ALA A 144 18.15 7.00 0.98
N LEU A 145 18.73 7.59 -0.08
CA LEU A 145 19.19 6.84 -1.25
C LEU A 145 20.35 5.92 -0.89
N GLU A 146 21.35 6.43 -0.15
CA GLU A 146 22.49 5.64 0.34
C GLU A 146 22.02 4.45 1.19
N LEU A 147 21.14 4.69 2.16
CA LEU A 147 20.59 3.66 3.04
C LEU A 147 19.85 2.58 2.22
N ASN A 148 18.96 2.98 1.30
CA ASN A 148 18.17 2.04 0.52
C ASN A 148 19.01 1.20 -0.45
N ARG A 149 20.17 1.70 -0.88
CA ARG A 149 21.16 0.97 -1.69
C ARG A 149 22.09 0.09 -0.87
N SER A 150 22.19 0.34 0.43
CA SER A 150 23.16 -0.32 1.31
C SER A 150 22.87 -1.82 1.47
N LYS A 151 23.91 -2.65 1.32
CA LYS A 151 23.86 -4.09 1.64
C LYS A 151 23.57 -4.36 3.12
N HIS A 152 23.84 -3.40 3.99
CA HIS A 152 23.67 -3.54 5.44
C HIS A 152 22.20 -3.60 5.89
N ILE A 153 21.26 -3.09 5.08
CA ILE A 153 19.82 -3.21 5.40
C ILE A 153 19.22 -4.58 5.05
N ILE A 154 19.92 -5.41 4.28
CA ILE A 154 19.48 -6.75 3.83
C ILE A 154 18.08 -6.69 3.21
N ALA A 155 17.90 -5.85 2.21
CA ALA A 155 16.60 -5.61 1.55
C ALA A 155 16.77 -5.65 0.01
N PRO A 156 16.92 -6.83 -0.62
CA PRO A 156 17.29 -6.96 -2.05
C PRO A 156 16.37 -6.19 -2.99
N TRP A 157 15.06 -6.18 -2.73
CA TRP A 157 14.10 -5.43 -3.55
C TRP A 157 14.38 -3.92 -3.49
N TYR A 158 14.61 -3.37 -2.27
CA TYR A 158 14.96 -1.95 -2.10
C TYR A 158 16.29 -1.63 -2.76
N ASN A 159 17.32 -2.46 -2.51
CA ASN A 159 18.63 -2.26 -3.12
C ASN A 159 18.53 -2.19 -4.64
N LYS A 160 17.78 -3.12 -5.26
CA LYS A 160 17.56 -3.15 -6.71
C LYS A 160 16.78 -1.92 -7.17
N HIS A 161 15.63 -1.63 -6.56
CA HIS A 161 14.76 -0.51 -6.95
C HIS A 161 15.50 0.82 -6.90
N TYR A 162 16.16 1.14 -5.78
CA TYR A 162 16.88 2.40 -5.61
C TYR A 162 18.25 2.45 -6.33
N THR A 163 18.69 1.36 -6.93
CA THR A 163 19.84 1.34 -7.86
C THR A 163 19.40 1.51 -9.30
N GLU A 164 18.30 0.88 -9.71
CA GLU A 164 17.87 0.81 -11.10
C GLU A 164 16.82 1.86 -11.48
N GLN A 165 15.97 2.29 -10.54
CA GLN A 165 14.84 3.19 -10.83
C GLN A 165 15.07 4.62 -10.34
N VAL A 166 15.63 4.82 -9.16
CA VAL A 166 16.02 6.14 -8.65
C VAL A 166 17.52 6.29 -8.84
N ILE A 167 17.93 7.00 -9.86
CA ILE A 167 19.33 7.06 -10.27
C ILE A 167 20.16 7.94 -9.35
N ASP A 168 19.61 9.09 -8.90
CA ASP A 168 20.33 9.97 -8.00
C ASP A 168 19.38 10.85 -7.19
N VAL A 169 19.90 11.36 -6.06
CA VAL A 169 19.34 12.46 -5.28
C VAL A 169 20.42 13.51 -5.13
N ILE A 170 20.29 14.57 -5.89
CA ILE A 170 21.28 15.64 -6.00
C ILE A 170 20.90 16.75 -5.01
N LYS A 171 21.82 17.10 -4.12
CA LYS A 171 21.71 18.25 -3.21
C LYS A 171 22.23 19.50 -3.90
N HIS A 172 21.40 20.56 -3.97
CA HIS A 172 21.78 21.88 -4.50
C HIS A 172 22.10 22.88 -3.38
N ASP A 173 21.37 22.81 -2.30
CA ASP A 173 21.60 23.54 -1.06
C ASP A 173 20.97 22.79 0.13
N LEU A 174 20.82 23.44 1.28
CA LEU A 174 20.28 22.80 2.48
C LEU A 174 18.82 22.35 2.32
N HIS A 175 18.04 23.02 1.46
CA HIS A 175 16.61 22.80 1.28
C HIS A 175 16.19 22.57 -0.18
N THR A 176 17.15 22.38 -1.09
CA THR A 176 16.84 22.14 -2.51
C THR A 176 17.50 20.85 -2.98
N ILE A 177 16.70 19.96 -3.55
CA ILE A 177 17.15 18.68 -4.11
C ILE A 177 16.57 18.43 -5.48
N SER A 178 17.25 17.57 -6.24
CA SER A 178 16.69 16.93 -7.44
C SER A 178 16.65 15.42 -7.24
N ILE A 179 15.55 14.79 -7.65
CA ILE A 179 15.44 13.33 -7.74
C ILE A 179 15.48 12.96 -9.22
N VAL A 180 16.46 12.14 -9.59
CA VAL A 180 16.70 11.70 -10.97
C VAL A 180 16.19 10.28 -11.13
N GLY A 181 15.19 10.09 -11.99
CA GLY A 181 14.68 8.79 -12.36
C GLY A 181 15.45 8.13 -13.51
N ALA A 182 15.23 6.83 -13.69
CA ALA A 182 15.91 6.05 -14.73
C ALA A 182 15.41 6.41 -16.15
N THR A 183 14.11 6.60 -16.32
CA THR A 183 13.48 6.82 -17.62
C THR A 183 12.44 7.94 -17.55
N PRO A 184 12.19 8.66 -18.65
CA PRO A 184 11.13 9.65 -18.70
C PRO A 184 9.74 9.05 -18.37
N LYS A 185 8.89 9.86 -17.73
CA LYS A 185 7.51 9.52 -17.36
C LYS A 185 6.60 10.74 -17.52
N PRO A 186 5.27 10.56 -17.59
CA PRO A 186 4.33 11.65 -17.37
C PRO A 186 4.64 12.37 -16.05
N GLN A 187 4.48 13.69 -16.01
CA GLN A 187 4.92 14.51 -14.87
C GLN A 187 4.40 14.03 -13.51
N LYS A 188 3.08 13.76 -13.38
CA LYS A 188 2.51 13.22 -12.14
C LYS A 188 3.11 11.87 -11.74
N ASP A 189 3.47 11.05 -12.72
CA ASP A 189 4.01 9.73 -12.50
C ASP A 189 5.45 9.77 -11.96
N LEU A 190 6.20 10.85 -12.22
CA LEU A 190 7.54 11.04 -11.63
C LEU A 190 7.50 11.04 -10.09
N HIS A 191 6.48 11.69 -9.51
CA HIS A 191 6.27 11.68 -8.05
C HIS A 191 5.89 10.31 -7.48
N ILE A 192 5.26 9.46 -8.29
CA ILE A 192 4.82 8.12 -7.89
C ILE A 192 5.98 7.12 -8.02
N PHE A 193 6.66 7.10 -9.17
CA PHE A 193 7.67 6.08 -9.47
C PHE A 193 9.04 6.35 -8.85
N TYR A 194 9.39 7.64 -8.67
CA TYR A 194 10.71 8.06 -8.17
C TYR A 194 10.63 8.70 -6.79
N SER A 195 9.55 8.41 -6.05
CA SER A 195 9.40 8.88 -4.68
C SER A 195 10.46 8.29 -3.76
N ILE A 196 11.00 9.13 -2.90
CA ILE A 196 11.89 8.73 -1.80
C ILE A 196 11.45 9.43 -0.51
N LEU A 197 11.22 8.65 0.55
CA LEU A 197 10.97 9.19 1.88
C LEU A 197 12.30 9.54 2.53
N PRO A 198 12.41 10.68 3.22
CA PRO A 198 13.64 11.03 3.92
C PRO A 198 13.94 10.06 5.05
N ARG A 199 15.21 9.92 5.41
CA ARG A 199 15.69 9.11 6.53
C ARG A 199 16.56 9.97 7.44
N ALA A 200 16.28 10.00 8.71
CA ALA A 200 17.00 10.81 9.69
C ALA A 200 18.49 10.43 9.71
N LYS A 201 19.31 11.16 8.95
CA LYS A 201 20.74 10.88 8.78
C LYS A 201 21.46 10.84 10.13
N HIS A 202 21.15 11.77 11.02
CA HIS A 202 21.75 11.88 12.35
C HIS A 202 21.46 10.67 13.27
N PHE A 203 20.39 9.93 13.00
CA PHE A 203 19.99 8.75 13.77
C PHE A 203 20.71 7.48 13.32
N HIS A 204 21.05 7.36 12.04
CA HIS A 204 21.56 6.14 11.44
C HIS A 204 23.09 6.11 11.36
N GLN A 205 23.63 4.93 11.53
CA GLN A 205 25.01 4.56 11.19
C GLN A 205 24.95 3.26 10.39
N LEU A 206 25.42 3.31 9.15
CA LEU A 206 25.42 2.17 8.24
C LEU A 206 26.65 1.30 8.49
N ASP A 207 26.46 0.16 9.13
CA ASP A 207 27.48 -0.85 9.37
C ASP A 207 26.85 -2.27 9.31
N SER A 208 27.68 -3.31 9.42
CA SER A 208 27.24 -4.70 9.36
C SER A 208 26.25 -5.10 10.48
N ASN A 209 26.17 -4.31 11.54
CA ASN A 209 25.28 -4.55 12.66
C ASN A 209 23.95 -3.77 12.58
N TRP A 210 23.70 -3.07 11.46
CA TRP A 210 22.57 -2.16 11.29
C TRP A 210 21.23 -2.83 11.62
N VAL A 211 20.98 -4.04 11.08
CA VAL A 211 19.71 -4.78 11.30
C VAL A 211 19.45 -5.02 12.80
N ALA A 212 20.44 -5.50 13.54
CA ALA A 212 20.31 -5.75 14.98
C ALA A 212 20.19 -4.46 15.78
N LYS A 213 21.04 -3.45 15.44
CA LYS A 213 21.13 -2.15 16.14
C LYS A 213 19.82 -1.36 16.10
N TYR A 214 19.09 -1.39 14.96
CA TYR A 214 17.86 -0.61 14.75
C TYR A 214 16.57 -1.45 14.87
N ASN A 215 16.66 -2.71 15.25
CA ASN A 215 15.50 -3.60 15.31
C ASN A 215 14.35 -3.06 16.20
N TRP A 216 14.71 -2.49 17.35
CA TRP A 216 13.74 -1.96 18.34
C TRP A 216 13.97 -0.49 18.70
N LYS A 217 14.78 0.23 17.94
CA LYS A 217 14.93 1.67 18.09
C LYS A 217 13.82 2.38 17.31
N THR A 218 13.18 3.32 17.98
CA THR A 218 12.19 4.19 17.35
C THR A 218 12.91 5.23 16.51
N GLU A 219 12.81 5.12 15.19
CA GLU A 219 13.36 6.10 14.26
C GLU A 219 12.59 7.41 14.35
N PRO A 220 13.26 8.58 14.33
CA PRO A 220 12.59 9.87 14.18
C PRO A 220 11.71 9.89 12.92
N ASN A 221 10.56 10.56 13.00
CA ASN A 221 9.59 10.62 11.90
C ASN A 221 9.09 12.05 11.67
N THR A 222 8.54 12.29 10.48
CA THR A 222 8.03 13.60 10.06
C THR A 222 6.52 13.77 10.28
N GLY A 223 5.78 12.68 10.56
CA GLY A 223 4.32 12.70 10.76
C GLY A 223 3.87 13.30 12.09
N ALA A 224 2.56 13.27 12.37
CA ALA A 224 1.95 13.92 13.53
C ALA A 224 2.19 13.21 14.87
N TYR A 225 2.54 11.93 14.85
CA TYR A 225 2.68 11.11 16.05
C TYR A 225 4.09 10.55 16.21
N GLN A 226 4.43 10.19 17.45
CA GLN A 226 5.64 9.46 17.78
C GLN A 226 5.33 8.29 18.73
N ILE A 227 6.06 7.19 18.62
CA ILE A 227 5.93 6.07 19.56
C ILE A 227 6.46 6.51 20.93
N SER A 228 5.58 6.55 21.93
CA SER A 228 5.91 6.97 23.30
C SER A 228 5.98 5.81 24.28
N LYS A 229 5.31 4.67 23.97
CA LYS A 229 5.29 3.52 24.88
C LYS A 229 5.16 2.21 24.12
N ILE A 230 6.00 1.25 24.46
CA ILE A 230 5.97 -0.11 23.94
C ILE A 230 5.76 -1.07 25.13
N LYS A 231 4.64 -1.81 25.11
CA LYS A 231 4.41 -2.95 26.01
C LYS A 231 4.52 -4.22 25.17
N LYS A 232 5.70 -4.83 25.18
CA LYS A 232 6.03 -6.00 24.33
C LYS A 232 4.94 -7.08 24.40
N GLY A 233 4.48 -7.54 23.23
CA GLY A 233 3.41 -8.53 23.07
C GLY A 233 1.99 -8.04 23.43
N LYS A 234 1.80 -6.80 23.91
CA LYS A 234 0.51 -6.29 24.40
C LYS A 234 0.01 -5.06 23.65
N SER A 235 0.83 -4.02 23.53
CA SER A 235 0.39 -2.77 22.88
C SER A 235 1.55 -1.86 22.50
N LEU A 236 1.27 -0.96 21.54
CA LEU A 236 2.10 0.20 21.20
C LEU A 236 1.25 1.46 21.37
N THR A 237 1.85 2.53 21.89
CA THR A 237 1.19 3.83 22.04
C THR A 237 1.94 4.86 21.22
N PHE A 238 1.22 5.57 20.38
CA PHE A 238 1.67 6.76 19.68
C PHE A 238 1.06 7.98 20.38
N THR A 239 1.88 9.01 20.61
CA THR A 239 1.45 10.28 21.19
C THR A 239 1.61 11.37 20.15
N ARG A 240 0.59 12.24 20.04
CA ARG A 240 0.60 13.37 19.13
C ARG A 240 1.67 14.37 19.55
N LYS A 241 2.42 14.88 18.59
CA LYS A 241 3.39 15.96 18.79
C LYS A 241 2.64 17.28 18.95
N ILE A 242 2.77 17.93 20.12
CA ILE A 242 2.04 19.19 20.42
C ILE A 242 2.46 20.29 19.44
N ASN A 243 3.76 20.45 19.22
CA ASN A 243 4.33 21.46 18.33
C ASN A 243 4.75 20.84 17.00
N TRP A 244 3.88 20.01 16.40
CA TRP A 244 4.17 19.48 15.09
C TRP A 244 4.24 20.59 14.06
N TRP A 245 5.37 20.73 13.39
CA TRP A 245 5.65 21.82 12.47
C TRP A 245 4.63 21.97 11.34
N ALA A 246 4.01 20.85 10.91
CA ALA A 246 3.06 20.81 9.82
C ALA A 246 1.58 21.00 10.27
N ASN A 247 1.33 21.29 11.54
CA ASN A 247 -0.05 21.35 12.08
C ASN A 247 -0.92 22.42 11.41
N GLU A 248 -0.32 23.49 10.90
CA GLU A 248 -1.02 24.60 10.25
C GLU A 248 -0.95 24.59 8.72
N LEU A 249 -0.31 23.55 8.13
CA LEU A 249 -0.30 23.45 6.67
C LEU A 249 -1.72 23.19 6.13
N PRO A 250 -2.11 23.81 5.01
CA PRO A 250 -3.51 23.79 4.50
C PRO A 250 -4.12 22.40 4.44
N TYR A 251 -3.40 21.42 3.96
CA TYR A 251 -3.92 20.06 3.80
C TYR A 251 -3.77 19.16 5.03
N LEU A 252 -3.20 19.65 6.15
CA LEU A 252 -2.93 18.90 7.37
C LEU A 252 -3.60 19.48 8.62
N ARG A 253 -3.99 20.75 8.59
CA ARG A 253 -4.69 21.38 9.72
C ARG A 253 -6.02 20.69 9.99
N ASN A 254 -6.44 20.69 11.26
CA ASN A 254 -7.66 20.03 11.74
C ASN A 254 -7.68 18.49 11.53
N ARG A 255 -6.52 17.88 11.26
CA ARG A 255 -6.34 16.44 11.16
C ARG A 255 -5.48 15.92 12.31
N PHE A 256 -5.40 14.59 12.46
CA PHE A 256 -4.58 13.95 13.50
C PHE A 256 -4.92 14.42 14.92
N ASN A 257 -6.21 14.35 15.26
CA ASN A 257 -6.79 15.02 16.41
C ASN A 257 -6.59 14.31 17.77
N PRO A 258 -6.61 12.97 17.90
CA PRO A 258 -6.39 12.30 19.18
C PRO A 258 -5.01 12.61 19.78
N ASP A 259 -4.94 12.85 21.10
CA ASP A 259 -3.65 13.04 21.80
C ASP A 259 -2.81 11.79 21.82
N ALA A 260 -3.49 10.63 21.85
CA ALA A 260 -2.82 9.34 21.81
C ALA A 260 -3.60 8.31 20.98
N VAL A 261 -2.85 7.43 20.35
CA VAL A 261 -3.37 6.26 19.62
C VAL A 261 -2.74 5.00 20.22
N ILE A 262 -3.58 4.11 20.76
CA ILE A 262 -3.15 2.86 21.37
C ILE A 262 -3.53 1.68 20.47
N LEU A 263 -2.53 0.98 19.98
CA LEU A 263 -2.69 -0.27 19.24
C LEU A 263 -2.61 -1.44 20.23
N LYS A 264 -3.75 -2.07 20.49
CA LYS A 264 -3.85 -3.27 21.33
C LYS A 264 -3.62 -4.54 20.49
N VAL A 265 -2.77 -5.44 20.95
CA VAL A 265 -2.61 -6.74 20.28
C VAL A 265 -3.76 -7.66 20.68
N VAL A 266 -4.61 -8.02 19.71
CA VAL A 266 -5.71 -8.97 19.87
C VAL A 266 -5.73 -9.90 18.69
N ARG A 267 -5.27 -11.14 18.89
CA ARG A 267 -5.04 -12.12 17.82
C ARG A 267 -6.33 -12.63 17.17
N ASP A 268 -7.34 -12.86 17.98
CA ASP A 268 -8.62 -13.40 17.50
C ASP A 268 -9.61 -12.27 17.17
N PRO A 269 -10.12 -12.19 15.93
CA PRO A 269 -11.05 -11.13 15.51
C PRO A 269 -12.37 -11.12 16.29
N ASN A 270 -12.89 -12.28 16.74
CA ASN A 270 -14.11 -12.32 17.54
C ASN A 270 -13.88 -11.76 18.95
N THR A 271 -12.71 -12.01 19.51
CA THR A 271 -12.27 -11.40 20.78
C THR A 271 -12.11 -9.89 20.63
N ALA A 272 -11.51 -9.42 19.52
CA ALA A 272 -11.40 -8.00 19.22
C ALA A 272 -12.78 -7.33 19.09
N PHE A 273 -13.73 -7.99 18.43
CA PHE A 273 -15.11 -7.50 18.34
C PHE A 273 -15.80 -7.42 19.70
N LYS A 274 -15.60 -8.40 20.59
CA LYS A 274 -16.13 -8.34 21.98
C LYS A 274 -15.48 -7.18 22.78
N TYR A 275 -14.18 -6.93 22.62
CA TYR A 275 -13.50 -5.78 23.26
C TYR A 275 -14.07 -4.45 22.74
N PHE A 276 -14.32 -4.37 21.44
CA PHE A 276 -14.98 -3.23 20.84
C PHE A 276 -16.38 -2.99 21.43
N GLN A 277 -17.24 -4.00 21.50
CA GLN A 277 -18.58 -3.88 22.10
C GLN A 277 -18.57 -3.46 23.57
N ARG A 278 -17.49 -3.78 24.32
CA ARG A 278 -17.32 -3.35 25.72
C ARG A 278 -16.81 -1.91 25.85
N GLY A 279 -16.31 -1.30 24.77
CA GLY A 279 -15.71 0.05 24.76
C GLY A 279 -14.22 0.06 25.11
N GLU A 280 -13.56 -1.10 25.05
CA GLU A 280 -12.11 -1.22 25.20
C GLU A 280 -11.35 -0.86 23.91
N LEU A 281 -12.06 -0.90 22.77
CA LEU A 281 -11.64 -0.38 21.46
C LEU A 281 -12.69 0.63 21.00
N ASP A 282 -12.26 1.68 20.31
CA ASP A 282 -13.14 2.78 19.88
C ASP A 282 -13.74 2.54 18.48
N THR A 283 -13.11 1.68 17.65
CA THR A 283 -13.56 1.34 16.30
C THR A 283 -13.27 -0.12 15.97
N PHE A 284 -14.00 -0.65 14.99
CA PHE A 284 -13.82 -2.00 14.45
C PHE A 284 -14.15 -2.04 12.96
N ASN A 285 -13.19 -2.43 12.14
CA ASN A 285 -13.38 -2.59 10.70
C ASN A 285 -14.16 -3.89 10.42
N ILE A 286 -15.28 -3.76 9.71
CA ILE A 286 -16.16 -4.89 9.37
C ILE A 286 -15.81 -5.37 7.96
N THR A 287 -14.94 -6.34 7.86
CA THR A 287 -14.43 -6.86 6.58
C THR A 287 -15.33 -7.94 5.97
N LEU A 288 -16.09 -8.68 6.78
CA LEU A 288 -16.90 -9.81 6.33
C LEU A 288 -18.39 -9.46 6.28
N PRO A 289 -19.12 -9.85 5.21
CA PRO A 289 -20.57 -9.66 5.13
C PRO A 289 -21.32 -10.21 6.35
N LYS A 290 -20.96 -11.40 6.83
CA LYS A 290 -21.57 -12.01 8.02
C LYS A 290 -21.47 -11.14 9.28
N LEU A 291 -20.39 -10.38 9.45
CA LEU A 291 -20.27 -9.46 10.59
C LEU A 291 -21.24 -8.28 10.46
N TRP A 292 -21.33 -7.69 9.27
CA TRP A 292 -22.23 -6.57 9.01
C TRP A 292 -23.70 -6.94 9.16
N HIS A 293 -24.13 -8.02 8.52
CA HIS A 293 -25.53 -8.40 8.44
C HIS A 293 -26.05 -9.14 9.69
N ASN A 294 -25.19 -9.90 10.39
CA ASN A 294 -25.65 -10.77 11.47
C ASN A 294 -25.10 -10.44 12.87
N LYS A 295 -23.89 -9.84 12.96
CA LYS A 295 -23.25 -9.64 14.27
C LYS A 295 -23.17 -8.18 14.70
N ALA A 296 -23.15 -7.22 13.76
CA ALA A 296 -23.18 -5.79 14.05
C ALA A 296 -24.62 -5.34 14.38
N GLN A 297 -25.19 -5.93 15.41
CA GLN A 297 -26.53 -5.73 15.95
C GLN A 297 -26.55 -6.08 17.43
N GLY A 298 -27.68 -5.86 18.11
CA GLY A 298 -27.89 -6.12 19.53
C GLY A 298 -27.73 -4.87 20.39
N PRO A 299 -27.81 -4.98 21.73
CA PRO A 299 -28.08 -3.83 22.62
C PRO A 299 -27.18 -2.61 22.47
N MET A 300 -25.90 -2.81 22.11
CA MET A 300 -24.99 -1.68 21.92
C MET A 300 -25.26 -0.89 20.63
N PHE A 301 -25.77 -1.58 19.61
CA PHE A 301 -26.18 -0.97 18.33
C PHE A 301 -27.60 -0.42 18.42
N ASP A 302 -28.52 -1.22 18.97
CA ASP A 302 -29.95 -0.92 19.05
C ASP A 302 -30.22 0.29 19.97
N LYS A 303 -29.39 0.48 21.00
CA LYS A 303 -29.40 1.65 21.89
C LYS A 303 -28.48 2.80 21.44
N GLY A 304 -28.02 2.79 20.19
CA GLY A 304 -27.26 3.91 19.59
C GLY A 304 -25.90 4.24 20.22
N PHE A 305 -25.30 3.34 21.00
CA PHE A 305 -23.95 3.51 21.52
C PHE A 305 -22.89 3.31 20.46
N ILE A 306 -23.14 2.35 19.55
CA ILE A 306 -22.26 2.01 18.44
C ILE A 306 -22.98 2.35 17.14
N HIS A 307 -22.36 3.19 16.35
CA HIS A 307 -22.79 3.53 15.01
C HIS A 307 -22.18 2.59 13.98
N LYS A 308 -22.82 2.44 12.82
CA LYS A 308 -22.30 1.73 11.66
C LYS A 308 -22.17 2.66 10.48
N ILE A 309 -21.11 2.47 9.70
CA ILE A 309 -20.95 3.18 8.44
C ILE A 309 -20.51 2.23 7.33
N GLN A 310 -21.15 2.37 6.17
CA GLN A 310 -20.66 1.89 4.88
C GLN A 310 -20.32 3.13 4.05
N PHE A 311 -19.06 3.27 3.72
CA PHE A 311 -18.53 4.39 2.98
C PHE A 311 -17.99 3.89 1.64
N HIS A 312 -18.56 4.38 0.54
CA HIS A 312 -18.08 4.08 -0.80
C HIS A 312 -16.86 4.94 -1.13
N ASN A 313 -15.86 4.31 -1.72
CA ASN A 313 -14.64 4.94 -2.21
C ASN A 313 -14.40 4.55 -3.68
N ASP A 314 -13.48 5.26 -4.32
CA ASP A 314 -13.05 4.99 -5.70
C ASP A 314 -11.53 4.82 -5.70
N ILE A 315 -11.10 3.64 -5.29
CA ILE A 315 -9.69 3.25 -5.16
C ILE A 315 -9.37 2.09 -6.10
N GLU A 316 -8.09 1.93 -6.36
CA GLU A 316 -7.55 0.80 -7.11
C GLU A 316 -7.97 -0.52 -6.47
N GLN A 317 -8.52 -1.42 -7.27
CA GLN A 317 -8.98 -2.73 -6.79
C GLN A 317 -7.85 -3.76 -6.88
N SER A 318 -7.72 -4.57 -5.84
CA SER A 318 -6.81 -5.73 -5.87
C SER A 318 -7.21 -6.68 -7.00
N ALA A 319 -6.23 -7.13 -7.79
CA ALA A 319 -6.43 -8.14 -8.82
C ALA A 319 -6.68 -9.51 -8.15
N SER A 320 -7.85 -9.67 -7.56
CA SER A 320 -8.26 -10.90 -6.86
C SER A 320 -8.97 -11.86 -7.80
N GLY A 321 -8.48 -13.11 -7.88
CA GLY A 321 -9.06 -14.12 -8.76
C GLY A 321 -8.21 -15.36 -8.89
N ILE A 322 -8.53 -16.14 -9.91
CA ILE A 322 -7.90 -17.43 -10.21
C ILE A 322 -6.90 -17.24 -11.35
N PHE A 323 -5.65 -17.54 -11.08
CA PHE A 323 -4.54 -17.53 -12.04
C PHE A 323 -4.32 -18.94 -12.56
N LEU A 324 -4.26 -19.08 -13.89
CA LEU A 324 -4.09 -20.34 -14.59
C LEU A 324 -2.63 -20.46 -15.07
N ASN A 325 -1.95 -21.53 -14.68
CA ASN A 325 -0.56 -21.75 -15.04
C ASN A 325 -0.47 -22.45 -16.40
N LEU A 326 0.06 -21.75 -17.41
CA LEU A 326 0.19 -22.27 -18.78
C LEU A 326 1.24 -23.38 -18.95
N ASN A 327 2.04 -23.66 -17.92
CA ASN A 327 2.94 -24.81 -17.92
C ASN A 327 2.20 -26.14 -17.71
N ASN A 328 0.95 -26.08 -17.27
CA ASN A 328 0.05 -27.24 -17.31
C ASN A 328 -0.45 -27.41 -18.75
N GLU A 329 -0.11 -28.54 -19.40
CA GLU A 329 -0.39 -28.81 -20.82
C GLU A 329 -1.90 -28.68 -21.15
N VAL A 330 -2.78 -29.08 -20.24
CA VAL A 330 -4.24 -28.97 -20.43
C VAL A 330 -4.67 -27.50 -20.41
N LEU A 331 -4.07 -26.68 -19.54
CA LEU A 331 -4.34 -25.25 -19.45
C LEU A 331 -3.66 -24.44 -20.57
N ALA A 332 -2.77 -25.04 -21.37
CA ALA A 332 -2.21 -24.40 -22.56
C ALA A 332 -3.28 -24.16 -23.64
N ASP A 333 -4.32 -25.01 -23.72
CA ASP A 333 -5.45 -24.81 -24.64
C ASP A 333 -6.39 -23.70 -24.12
N ILE A 334 -6.53 -22.64 -24.90
CA ILE A 334 -7.37 -21.49 -24.54
C ILE A 334 -8.85 -21.86 -24.39
N ARG A 335 -9.34 -22.85 -25.16
CA ARG A 335 -10.73 -23.32 -25.07
C ARG A 335 -11.02 -23.94 -23.70
N VAL A 336 -10.05 -24.66 -23.15
CA VAL A 336 -10.15 -25.23 -21.79
C VAL A 336 -10.19 -24.10 -20.74
N ARG A 337 -9.34 -23.08 -20.89
CA ARG A 337 -9.37 -21.94 -19.94
C ARG A 337 -10.67 -21.16 -20.00
N GLN A 338 -11.19 -20.90 -21.20
CA GLN A 338 -12.49 -20.24 -21.40
C GLN A 338 -13.64 -21.11 -20.86
N ALA A 339 -13.57 -22.42 -21.06
CA ALA A 339 -14.54 -23.36 -20.49
C ALA A 339 -14.54 -23.33 -18.95
N ILE A 340 -13.38 -23.34 -18.33
CA ILE A 340 -13.26 -23.19 -16.88
C ILE A 340 -13.89 -21.86 -16.44
N ALA A 341 -13.53 -20.74 -17.09
CA ALA A 341 -14.08 -19.43 -16.73
C ALA A 341 -15.62 -19.38 -16.86
N SER A 342 -16.19 -20.02 -17.90
CA SER A 342 -17.64 -20.10 -18.11
C SER A 342 -18.35 -21.07 -17.15
N ALA A 343 -17.64 -22.04 -16.57
CA ALA A 343 -18.20 -23.00 -15.61
C ALA A 343 -18.22 -22.46 -14.16
N LEU A 344 -17.48 -21.39 -13.87
CA LEU A 344 -17.37 -20.84 -12.52
C LEU A 344 -18.49 -19.83 -12.22
N ASN A 345 -19.48 -20.23 -11.41
CA ASN A 345 -20.64 -19.41 -11.07
C ASN A 345 -20.34 -18.39 -9.97
N PHE A 346 -19.60 -17.34 -10.32
CA PHE A 346 -19.30 -16.25 -9.38
C PHE A 346 -20.54 -15.46 -8.95
N GLN A 347 -21.61 -15.42 -9.77
CA GLN A 347 -22.83 -14.76 -9.34
C GLN A 347 -23.44 -15.47 -8.12
N GLN A 348 -23.45 -16.79 -8.11
CA GLN A 348 -23.91 -17.55 -6.96
C GLN A 348 -23.02 -17.36 -5.72
N VAL A 349 -21.69 -17.20 -5.92
CA VAL A 349 -20.78 -16.81 -4.83
C VAL A 349 -21.18 -15.45 -4.24
N ILE A 350 -21.49 -14.47 -5.10
CA ILE A 350 -21.91 -13.13 -4.67
C ILE A 350 -23.22 -13.21 -3.88
N ASP A 351 -24.22 -13.91 -4.40
CA ASP A 351 -25.55 -13.96 -3.81
C ASP A 351 -25.57 -14.74 -2.49
N VAL A 352 -24.96 -15.93 -2.46
CA VAL A 352 -25.06 -16.86 -1.32
C VAL A 352 -24.00 -16.58 -0.26
N ILE A 353 -22.72 -16.51 -0.65
CA ILE A 353 -21.61 -16.40 0.30
C ILE A 353 -21.34 -14.95 0.67
N LEU A 354 -21.33 -14.05 -0.33
CA LEU A 354 -21.03 -12.63 -0.15
C LEU A 354 -22.29 -11.77 0.05
N ARG A 355 -23.49 -12.36 0.05
CA ARG A 355 -24.78 -11.75 0.40
C ARG A 355 -25.14 -10.51 -0.42
N GLY A 356 -24.75 -10.49 -1.70
CA GLY A 356 -24.98 -9.37 -2.59
C GLY A 356 -24.10 -8.15 -2.35
N ASP A 357 -23.15 -8.20 -1.40
CA ASP A 357 -22.30 -7.05 -1.04
C ASP A 357 -21.21 -6.77 -2.08
N TYR A 358 -20.89 -7.70 -2.95
CA TYR A 358 -19.79 -7.62 -3.91
C TYR A 358 -20.29 -7.59 -5.34
N GLN A 359 -19.43 -7.15 -6.26
CA GLN A 359 -19.63 -7.19 -7.70
C GLN A 359 -18.55 -8.07 -8.33
N ARG A 360 -18.76 -8.49 -9.59
CA ARG A 360 -17.70 -9.11 -10.38
C ARG A 360 -16.57 -8.12 -10.61
N LEU A 361 -15.34 -8.57 -10.40
CA LEU A 361 -14.15 -7.83 -10.83
C LEU A 361 -14.06 -7.92 -12.35
N PRO A 362 -14.01 -6.82 -13.13
CA PRO A 362 -13.99 -6.88 -14.58
C PRO A 362 -12.65 -7.36 -15.16
N THR A 363 -11.54 -6.83 -14.67
CA THR A 363 -10.21 -7.05 -15.22
C THR A 363 -9.13 -6.93 -14.15
N PHE A 364 -7.88 -7.17 -14.52
CA PHE A 364 -6.73 -7.17 -13.61
C PHE A 364 -6.49 -5.79 -12.97
N HIS A 365 -6.56 -4.69 -13.76
CA HIS A 365 -6.40 -3.33 -13.25
C HIS A 365 -7.73 -2.56 -13.28
N THR A 366 -8.56 -2.82 -12.29
CA THR A 366 -9.84 -2.12 -12.07
C THR A 366 -9.67 -1.03 -11.02
N GLY A 367 -10.36 0.12 -11.17
CA GLY A 367 -10.30 1.24 -10.23
C GLY A 367 -9.11 2.19 -10.44
N TYR A 368 -8.42 2.10 -11.56
CA TYR A 368 -7.28 2.95 -11.91
C TYR A 368 -7.70 4.21 -12.71
N GLY A 369 -8.92 4.70 -12.49
CA GLY A 369 -9.45 5.85 -13.19
C GLY A 369 -9.40 5.67 -14.71
N PRO A 370 -8.83 6.63 -15.47
CA PRO A 370 -8.78 6.57 -16.93
C PRO A 370 -8.00 5.36 -17.49
N TYR A 371 -7.09 4.78 -16.70
CA TYR A 371 -6.29 3.61 -17.11
C TYR A 371 -7.11 2.31 -17.13
N THR A 372 -8.25 2.26 -16.41
CA THR A 372 -9.14 1.09 -16.41
C THR A 372 -9.90 1.00 -17.74
N ASN A 373 -9.83 -0.16 -18.40
CA ASN A 373 -10.61 -0.39 -19.62
C ASN A 373 -12.04 -0.87 -19.26
N ASN A 374 -12.97 0.07 -19.10
CA ASN A 374 -14.37 -0.22 -18.73
C ASN A 374 -15.17 -0.98 -19.81
N LYS A 375 -14.61 -1.19 -21.01
CA LYS A 375 -15.23 -2.01 -22.07
C LYS A 375 -15.05 -3.52 -21.83
N ILE A 376 -14.10 -3.91 -20.99
CA ILE A 376 -13.88 -5.32 -20.64
C ILE A 376 -14.93 -5.72 -19.60
N LYS A 377 -15.54 -6.89 -19.84
CA LYS A 377 -16.46 -7.53 -18.91
C LYS A 377 -15.90 -8.90 -18.51
N PRO A 378 -16.13 -9.36 -17.29
CA PRO A 378 -15.73 -10.70 -16.90
C PRO A 378 -16.54 -11.73 -17.71
N ILE A 379 -15.96 -12.90 -17.95
CA ILE A 379 -16.67 -14.03 -18.55
C ILE A 379 -17.82 -14.40 -17.60
N GLU A 380 -19.04 -14.42 -18.14
CA GLU A 380 -20.24 -14.78 -17.39
C GLU A 380 -20.38 -16.30 -17.27
N PHE A 381 -21.05 -16.74 -16.21
CA PHE A 381 -21.40 -18.15 -16.04
C PHE A 381 -22.32 -18.60 -17.16
N ASN A 382 -21.87 -19.62 -17.90
CA ASN A 382 -22.64 -20.26 -18.96
C ASN A 382 -22.19 -21.72 -19.11
N LEU A 383 -22.95 -22.62 -18.52
CA LEU A 383 -22.62 -24.04 -18.49
C LEU A 383 -22.60 -24.66 -19.90
N ASN A 384 -23.54 -24.28 -20.78
CA ASN A 384 -23.58 -24.79 -22.16
C ASN A 384 -22.35 -24.36 -22.95
N ASN A 385 -21.96 -23.07 -22.86
CA ASN A 385 -20.74 -22.59 -23.49
C ASN A 385 -19.50 -23.32 -22.97
N SER A 386 -19.43 -23.63 -21.67
CA SER A 386 -18.33 -24.44 -21.11
C SER A 386 -18.29 -25.84 -21.73
N ILE A 387 -19.44 -26.49 -21.85
CA ILE A 387 -19.56 -27.82 -22.43
C ILE A 387 -19.12 -27.82 -23.89
N ASP A 388 -19.61 -26.89 -24.70
CA ASP A 388 -19.30 -26.75 -26.13
C ASP A 388 -17.79 -26.52 -26.36
N LEU A 389 -17.17 -25.64 -25.56
CA LEU A 389 -15.73 -25.37 -25.64
C LEU A 389 -14.88 -26.62 -25.29
N LEU A 390 -15.31 -27.41 -24.32
CA LEU A 390 -14.62 -28.65 -23.95
C LEU A 390 -14.75 -29.71 -25.04
N GLU A 391 -15.90 -29.82 -25.67
CA GLU A 391 -16.13 -30.72 -26.79
C GLU A 391 -15.27 -30.34 -28.00
N GLN A 392 -15.23 -29.04 -28.36
CA GLN A 392 -14.33 -28.52 -29.37
C GLN A 392 -12.84 -28.76 -29.05
N ALA A 393 -12.47 -28.79 -27.75
CA ALA A 393 -11.13 -29.13 -27.30
C ALA A 393 -10.85 -30.65 -27.27
N GLY A 394 -11.85 -31.48 -27.61
CA GLY A 394 -11.75 -32.95 -27.69
C GLY A 394 -11.95 -33.68 -26.35
N TRP A 395 -12.57 -33.03 -25.34
CA TRP A 395 -12.93 -33.62 -24.06
C TRP A 395 -14.35 -34.19 -24.10
N ASN A 396 -14.61 -35.20 -24.94
CA ASN A 396 -15.95 -35.71 -25.24
C ASN A 396 -16.44 -36.81 -24.29
N ASN A 397 -15.52 -37.60 -23.75
CA ASN A 397 -15.84 -38.72 -22.88
C ASN A 397 -15.89 -38.29 -21.43
N LYS A 398 -16.67 -39.06 -20.61
CA LYS A 398 -16.75 -38.87 -19.15
C LYS A 398 -16.51 -40.19 -18.43
N ASP A 399 -15.90 -40.10 -17.24
CA ASP A 399 -15.76 -41.26 -16.33
C ASP A 399 -17.06 -41.53 -15.55
N SER A 400 -17.05 -42.54 -14.68
CA SER A 400 -18.17 -42.93 -13.83
C SER A 400 -18.61 -41.85 -12.83
N LEU A 401 -17.75 -40.85 -12.58
CA LEU A 401 -18.04 -39.70 -11.70
C LEU A 401 -18.53 -38.48 -12.47
N GLY A 402 -18.66 -38.59 -13.81
CA GLY A 402 -19.09 -37.51 -14.69
C GLY A 402 -18.00 -36.54 -15.07
N ILE A 403 -16.73 -36.80 -14.72
CA ILE A 403 -15.60 -35.95 -15.08
C ILE A 403 -15.11 -36.28 -16.49
N ARG A 404 -14.82 -35.24 -17.28
CA ARG A 404 -14.38 -35.41 -18.67
C ARG A 404 -12.99 -36.04 -18.75
N ILE A 405 -12.82 -36.90 -19.79
CA ILE A 405 -11.59 -37.65 -20.06
C ILE A 405 -11.17 -37.44 -21.52
N LYS A 406 -9.88 -37.25 -21.72
CA LYS A 406 -9.21 -37.23 -23.04
C LYS A 406 -7.89 -37.99 -22.93
N ASN A 407 -7.66 -38.98 -23.81
CA ASN A 407 -6.42 -39.78 -23.82
C ASN A 407 -6.09 -40.40 -22.44
N ASN A 408 -7.06 -40.99 -21.76
CA ASN A 408 -6.98 -41.52 -20.40
C ASN A 408 -6.62 -40.50 -19.31
N GLN A 409 -6.57 -39.20 -19.61
CA GLN A 409 -6.33 -38.14 -18.65
C GLN A 409 -7.67 -37.52 -18.23
N ARG A 410 -7.91 -37.37 -16.93
CA ARG A 410 -9.06 -36.66 -16.37
C ARG A 410 -8.86 -35.15 -16.48
N LEU A 411 -9.95 -34.43 -16.73
CA LEU A 411 -9.99 -32.98 -16.67
C LEU A 411 -10.06 -32.53 -15.21
N SER A 412 -8.93 -32.58 -14.54
CA SER A 412 -8.81 -32.38 -13.09
C SER A 412 -7.67 -31.42 -12.77
N PHE A 413 -7.92 -30.46 -11.88
CA PHE A 413 -6.96 -29.42 -11.48
C PHE A 413 -6.97 -29.24 -9.97
N LYS A 414 -5.83 -28.88 -9.39
CA LYS A 414 -5.71 -28.39 -8.02
C LYS A 414 -5.75 -26.88 -8.01
N ILE A 415 -6.64 -26.30 -7.19
CA ILE A 415 -6.62 -24.87 -6.93
C ILE A 415 -5.93 -24.58 -5.60
N SER A 416 -4.72 -24.00 -5.66
CA SER A 416 -3.94 -23.62 -4.49
C SER A 416 -4.44 -22.29 -3.90
N TYR A 417 -4.53 -22.19 -2.58
CA TYR A 417 -4.90 -20.95 -1.88
C TYR A 417 -4.28 -20.88 -0.49
N GLY A 418 -3.95 -19.66 -0.05
CA GLY A 418 -3.28 -19.38 1.24
C GLY A 418 -4.18 -18.71 2.29
N ASN A 419 -5.44 -18.40 1.94
CA ASN A 419 -6.39 -17.74 2.82
C ASN A 419 -7.68 -18.55 2.93
N LYS A 420 -7.97 -19.10 4.11
CA LYS A 420 -9.17 -19.91 4.38
C LYS A 420 -10.48 -19.19 4.12
N LEU A 421 -10.49 -17.87 4.04
CA LEU A 421 -11.69 -17.11 3.67
C LEU A 421 -12.17 -17.39 2.23
N TYR A 422 -11.31 -17.89 1.36
CA TYR A 422 -11.67 -18.29 0.00
C TYR A 422 -12.28 -19.69 -0.09
N GLU A 423 -12.06 -20.55 0.91
CA GLU A 423 -12.46 -21.96 0.86
C GLU A 423 -13.97 -22.18 0.56
N PRO A 424 -14.93 -21.48 1.23
CA PRO A 424 -16.35 -21.64 0.88
C PRO A 424 -16.66 -21.24 -0.57
N GLN A 425 -15.97 -20.22 -1.08
CA GLN A 425 -16.13 -19.76 -2.47
C GLN A 425 -15.59 -20.80 -3.44
N ILE A 426 -14.39 -21.35 -3.17
CA ILE A 426 -13.75 -22.37 -3.99
C ILE A 426 -14.62 -23.64 -4.03
N LEU A 427 -15.14 -24.09 -2.90
CA LEU A 427 -16.00 -25.27 -2.83
C LEU A 427 -17.26 -25.11 -3.69
N LEU A 428 -17.94 -23.96 -3.59
CA LEU A 428 -19.11 -23.68 -4.43
C LEU A 428 -18.74 -23.69 -5.91
N LEU A 429 -17.67 -23.02 -6.30
CA LEU A 429 -17.21 -22.94 -7.70
C LEU A 429 -16.78 -24.31 -8.23
N SER A 430 -16.18 -25.16 -7.40
CA SER A 430 -15.80 -26.53 -7.76
C SER A 430 -17.03 -27.40 -8.07
N GLU A 431 -18.09 -27.29 -7.28
CA GLU A 431 -19.35 -28.00 -7.53
C GLU A 431 -20.04 -27.49 -8.82
N GLU A 432 -19.99 -26.20 -9.10
CA GLU A 432 -20.53 -25.66 -10.35
C GLU A 432 -19.72 -26.15 -11.57
N ALA A 433 -18.40 -26.14 -11.50
CA ALA A 433 -17.51 -26.61 -12.57
C ALA A 433 -17.70 -28.12 -12.85
N LYS A 434 -17.99 -28.92 -11.83
CA LYS A 434 -18.26 -30.36 -11.94
C LYS A 434 -19.45 -30.65 -12.86
N LYS A 435 -20.45 -29.78 -12.93
CA LYS A 435 -21.61 -29.93 -13.84
C LYS A 435 -21.17 -29.93 -15.32
N ALA A 436 -20.09 -29.23 -15.67
CA ALA A 436 -19.48 -29.27 -17.01
C ALA A 436 -18.54 -30.47 -17.20
N GLY A 437 -18.25 -31.25 -16.14
CA GLY A 437 -17.31 -32.34 -16.14
C GLY A 437 -15.88 -31.91 -15.84
N ILE A 438 -15.68 -30.77 -15.19
CA ILE A 438 -14.37 -30.25 -14.74
C ILE A 438 -14.24 -30.52 -13.23
N GLU A 439 -13.19 -31.25 -12.84
CA GLU A 439 -12.86 -31.48 -11.43
C GLU A 439 -11.89 -30.39 -10.95
N ILE A 440 -12.27 -29.65 -9.89
CA ILE A 440 -11.40 -28.67 -9.25
C ILE A 440 -11.28 -29.07 -7.78
N THR A 441 -10.07 -29.43 -7.34
CA THR A 441 -9.80 -29.87 -5.97
C THR A 441 -9.14 -28.73 -5.17
N PRO A 442 -9.77 -28.25 -4.07
CA PRO A 442 -9.17 -27.28 -3.19
C PRO A 442 -7.87 -27.78 -2.56
N TYR A 443 -6.81 -26.98 -2.62
CA TYR A 443 -5.50 -27.30 -2.05
C TYR A 443 -5.02 -26.15 -1.16
N TYR A 444 -5.42 -26.21 0.12
CA TYR A 444 -5.00 -25.24 1.12
C TYR A 444 -3.53 -25.42 1.50
N LEU A 445 -2.80 -24.33 1.55
CA LEU A 445 -1.45 -24.23 2.09
C LEU A 445 -1.42 -23.04 3.09
N ASP A 446 -0.55 -23.06 4.09
CA ASP A 446 -0.30 -21.84 4.85
C ASP A 446 0.26 -20.74 3.93
N SER A 447 0.11 -19.47 4.32
CA SER A 447 0.41 -18.34 3.45
C SER A 447 1.84 -18.35 2.89
N THR A 448 2.82 -18.79 3.67
CA THR A 448 4.23 -18.86 3.26
C THR A 448 4.45 -19.97 2.24
N SER A 449 3.96 -21.17 2.55
CA SER A 449 4.04 -22.34 1.66
C SER A 449 3.23 -22.11 0.37
N PHE A 450 2.08 -21.46 0.46
CA PHE A 450 1.26 -21.07 -0.69
C PHE A 450 2.02 -20.13 -1.62
N TYR A 451 2.56 -19.03 -1.08
CA TYR A 451 3.29 -18.06 -1.88
C TYR A 451 4.52 -18.70 -2.56
N LYS A 452 5.26 -19.53 -1.81
CA LYS A 452 6.38 -20.31 -2.37
C LYS A 452 5.94 -21.23 -3.50
N ASN A 453 4.84 -21.98 -3.33
CA ASN A 453 4.28 -22.84 -4.36
C ASN A 453 3.97 -22.08 -5.66
N VAL A 454 3.40 -20.88 -5.52
CA VAL A 454 2.99 -20.03 -6.65
C VAL A 454 4.20 -19.44 -7.39
N ILE A 455 5.17 -18.84 -6.66
CA ILE A 455 6.35 -18.22 -7.30
C ILE A 455 7.37 -19.23 -7.82
N GLU A 456 7.32 -20.50 -7.34
CA GLU A 456 8.05 -21.64 -7.90
C GLU A 456 7.30 -22.30 -9.07
N LYS A 457 6.12 -21.77 -9.49
CA LYS A 457 5.31 -22.23 -10.62
C LYS A 457 4.83 -23.69 -10.48
N LYS A 458 4.57 -24.17 -9.25
CA LYS A 458 4.16 -25.54 -8.94
C LYS A 458 2.65 -25.77 -8.86
N HIS A 459 1.85 -24.73 -9.09
CA HIS A 459 0.38 -24.78 -9.08
C HIS A 459 -0.16 -25.09 -10.48
N ASP A 460 -1.36 -25.68 -10.56
CA ASP A 460 -2.19 -25.68 -11.77
C ASP A 460 -2.97 -24.38 -11.83
N MET A 461 -3.75 -24.14 -10.78
CA MET A 461 -4.54 -22.94 -10.55
C MET A 461 -4.18 -22.34 -9.18
N ALA A 462 -4.22 -21.03 -9.05
CA ALA A 462 -3.98 -20.36 -7.77
C ALA A 462 -4.99 -19.24 -7.54
N TRP A 463 -5.61 -19.19 -6.35
CA TRP A 463 -6.43 -18.04 -5.96
C TRP A 463 -5.65 -17.13 -5.03
N LEU A 464 -5.37 -15.92 -5.51
CA LEU A 464 -4.75 -14.87 -4.73
C LEU A 464 -5.22 -13.49 -5.20
N GLY A 465 -4.81 -12.46 -4.47
CA GLY A 465 -4.95 -11.06 -4.87
C GLY A 465 -3.61 -10.35 -4.82
N TRP A 466 -3.28 -9.59 -5.84
CA TRP A 466 -2.13 -8.71 -5.85
C TRP A 466 -2.49 -7.35 -5.24
N SER A 467 -1.60 -6.81 -4.42
CA SER A 467 -1.72 -5.44 -3.94
C SER A 467 -1.58 -4.45 -5.09
N THR A 468 -2.25 -3.33 -4.96
CA THR A 468 -2.28 -2.27 -5.94
C THR A 468 -1.17 -1.25 -5.71
N GLY A 469 -0.76 -0.59 -6.80
CA GLY A 469 -0.06 0.69 -6.78
C GLY A 469 -0.95 1.75 -7.40
N LEU A 470 -0.50 2.99 -7.45
CA LEU A 470 -1.27 4.10 -8.03
C LEU A 470 -1.30 4.10 -9.57
N ARG A 471 -0.58 3.19 -10.21
CA ARG A 471 -0.55 3.00 -11.68
C ARG A 471 -0.50 1.53 -12.05
N PRO A 472 -1.09 1.13 -13.19
CA PRO A 472 -1.02 -0.25 -13.66
C PRO A 472 0.42 -0.73 -13.86
N ALA A 473 0.70 -1.96 -13.42
CA ALA A 473 2.01 -2.58 -13.50
C ALA A 473 1.94 -3.90 -14.29
N TYR A 474 2.20 -3.83 -15.59
CA TYR A 474 2.04 -4.98 -16.48
C TYR A 474 3.29 -5.86 -16.57
N TRP A 475 4.49 -5.26 -16.61
CA TRP A 475 5.73 -5.97 -16.90
C TRP A 475 5.98 -7.15 -15.98
N GLN A 476 5.81 -6.94 -14.67
CA GLN A 476 6.09 -8.00 -13.69
C GLN A 476 5.12 -9.18 -13.78
N HIS A 477 3.90 -8.97 -14.29
CA HIS A 477 2.84 -10.00 -14.29
C HIS A 477 2.67 -10.68 -15.65
N PHE A 478 2.97 -10.01 -16.76
CA PHE A 478 2.58 -10.47 -18.08
C PHE A 478 3.70 -10.44 -19.13
N HIS A 479 4.87 -9.83 -18.86
CA HIS A 479 5.98 -9.81 -19.81
C HIS A 479 6.70 -11.17 -19.84
N SER A 480 7.06 -11.63 -21.05
CA SER A 480 7.70 -12.93 -21.29
C SER A 480 9.03 -13.11 -20.55
N ASP A 481 9.77 -12.01 -20.27
CA ASP A 481 11.00 -12.05 -19.46
C ASP A 481 10.80 -12.66 -18.07
N ASN A 482 9.57 -12.62 -17.55
CA ASN A 482 9.21 -13.15 -16.24
C ASN A 482 8.50 -14.51 -16.32
N ALA A 483 8.19 -15.00 -17.54
CA ALA A 483 7.59 -16.30 -17.75
C ALA A 483 8.64 -17.41 -17.53
N ASN A 484 8.21 -18.57 -17.06
CA ASN A 484 9.05 -19.76 -16.85
C ASN A 484 10.27 -19.54 -15.93
N LYS A 485 10.30 -18.43 -15.20
CA LYS A 485 11.33 -18.12 -14.20
C LYS A 485 10.73 -18.18 -12.81
N THR A 486 11.34 -18.93 -11.93
CA THR A 486 10.96 -18.93 -10.49
C THR A 486 11.24 -17.56 -9.86
N GLN A 487 10.57 -17.26 -8.75
CA GLN A 487 10.72 -16.00 -8.01
C GLN A 487 10.32 -14.76 -8.81
N THR A 488 9.44 -14.91 -9.83
CA THR A 488 8.83 -13.82 -10.60
C THR A 488 7.31 -13.81 -10.43
N ASN A 489 6.70 -12.62 -10.66
CA ASN A 489 5.26 -12.43 -10.48
C ASN A 489 4.42 -12.82 -11.71
N ASN A 490 5.03 -13.21 -12.84
CA ASN A 490 4.30 -13.81 -13.96
C ASN A 490 3.96 -15.26 -13.61
N ILE A 491 3.05 -15.45 -12.69
CA ILE A 491 2.65 -16.77 -12.17
C ILE A 491 1.82 -17.58 -13.16
N THR A 492 1.32 -16.96 -14.21
CA THR A 492 0.60 -17.62 -15.30
C THR A 492 1.53 -18.22 -16.34
N ASN A 493 2.81 -17.85 -16.35
CA ASN A 493 3.79 -18.16 -17.39
C ASN A 493 3.34 -17.70 -18.80
N LEU A 494 2.51 -16.66 -18.88
CA LEU A 494 2.14 -16.07 -20.15
C LEU A 494 3.39 -15.52 -20.85
N ALA A 495 3.62 -15.98 -22.08
CA ALA A 495 4.66 -15.47 -22.97
C ALA A 495 4.00 -15.12 -24.31
N ASN A 496 4.01 -13.85 -24.69
CA ASN A 496 3.38 -13.38 -25.91
C ASN A 496 4.05 -12.10 -26.40
N ILE A 497 4.70 -12.17 -27.56
CA ILE A 497 5.49 -11.07 -28.15
C ILE A 497 4.67 -9.80 -28.46
N GLU A 498 3.39 -9.94 -28.80
CA GLU A 498 2.51 -8.79 -29.04
C GLU A 498 2.24 -8.03 -27.73
N ILE A 499 1.99 -8.78 -26.64
CA ILE A 499 1.78 -8.20 -25.31
C ILE A 499 3.07 -7.57 -24.81
N ASP A 500 4.22 -8.21 -25.01
CA ASP A 500 5.52 -7.68 -24.62
C ASP A 500 5.80 -6.33 -25.29
N GLY A 501 5.61 -6.23 -26.61
CA GLY A 501 5.81 -4.97 -27.32
C GLY A 501 4.83 -3.85 -26.90
N LEU A 502 3.60 -4.20 -26.47
CA LEU A 502 2.68 -3.23 -25.87
C LEU A 502 3.16 -2.75 -24.50
N ILE A 503 3.66 -3.68 -23.66
CA ILE A 503 4.17 -3.38 -22.32
C ILE A 503 5.42 -2.50 -22.38
N GLU A 504 6.33 -2.78 -23.30
CA GLU A 504 7.54 -1.97 -23.51
C GLU A 504 7.18 -0.54 -23.92
N ARG A 505 6.29 -0.39 -24.92
CA ARG A 505 5.79 0.94 -25.31
C ARG A 505 5.08 1.67 -24.16
N TYR A 506 4.28 0.96 -23.34
CA TYR A 506 3.63 1.55 -22.15
C TYR A 506 4.64 2.06 -21.14
N ARG A 507 5.76 1.35 -20.94
CA ARG A 507 6.81 1.76 -20.00
C ARG A 507 7.53 3.04 -20.44
N ASP A 508 7.69 3.23 -21.77
CA ASP A 508 8.47 4.32 -22.34
C ASP A 508 7.59 5.52 -22.75
N GLU A 509 6.27 5.35 -22.81
CA GLU A 509 5.34 6.42 -23.22
C GLU A 509 5.24 7.52 -22.16
N THR A 510 5.51 8.75 -22.56
CA THR A 510 5.45 9.96 -21.71
C THR A 510 4.17 10.77 -21.89
N ASN A 511 3.47 10.61 -23.02
CA ASN A 511 2.16 11.23 -23.22
C ASN A 511 1.09 10.42 -22.51
N GLU A 512 0.43 11.00 -21.51
CA GLU A 512 -0.56 10.31 -20.68
C GLU A 512 -1.72 9.71 -21.48
N LYS A 513 -2.23 10.43 -22.49
CA LYS A 513 -3.33 9.95 -23.34
C LYS A 513 -2.95 8.68 -24.12
N ASN A 514 -1.76 8.67 -24.72
CA ASN A 514 -1.24 7.50 -25.43
C ASN A 514 -0.99 6.34 -24.46
N ARG A 515 -0.47 6.64 -23.28
CA ARG A 515 -0.21 5.65 -22.25
C ARG A 515 -1.49 4.97 -21.74
N ILE A 516 -2.58 5.73 -21.58
CA ILE A 516 -3.91 5.19 -21.28
C ILE A 516 -4.40 4.26 -22.40
N GLN A 517 -4.22 4.63 -23.66
CA GLN A 517 -4.60 3.77 -24.80
C GLN A 517 -3.80 2.47 -24.84
N LEU A 518 -2.51 2.53 -24.54
CA LEU A 518 -1.66 1.34 -24.40
C LEU A 518 -2.11 0.45 -23.25
N ALA A 519 -2.44 1.03 -22.09
CA ALA A 519 -3.02 0.30 -20.97
C ALA A 519 -4.29 -0.46 -21.37
N HIS A 520 -5.23 0.21 -22.03
CA HIS A 520 -6.46 -0.42 -22.53
C HIS A 520 -6.18 -1.56 -23.51
N SER A 521 -5.16 -1.39 -24.37
CA SER A 521 -4.77 -2.42 -25.34
C SER A 521 -4.16 -3.64 -24.66
N ILE A 522 -3.29 -3.44 -23.68
CA ILE A 522 -2.69 -4.53 -22.89
C ILE A 522 -3.77 -5.30 -22.14
N GLU A 523 -4.65 -4.60 -21.41
CA GLU A 523 -5.74 -5.22 -20.67
C GLU A 523 -6.63 -6.09 -21.56
N LYS A 524 -6.99 -5.57 -22.75
CA LYS A 524 -7.77 -6.31 -23.74
C LYS A 524 -7.06 -7.60 -24.15
N LYS A 525 -5.78 -7.50 -24.54
CA LYS A 525 -4.98 -8.64 -25.01
C LYS A 525 -4.76 -9.69 -23.91
N VAL A 526 -4.47 -9.27 -22.70
CA VAL A 526 -4.33 -10.19 -21.54
C VAL A 526 -5.65 -10.89 -21.23
N ASN A 527 -6.77 -10.16 -21.24
CA ASN A 527 -8.10 -10.73 -21.03
C ASN A 527 -8.47 -11.76 -22.08
N GLU A 528 -8.17 -11.49 -23.38
CA GLU A 528 -8.37 -12.42 -24.49
C GLU A 528 -7.61 -13.75 -24.29
N LYS A 529 -6.50 -13.77 -23.53
CA LYS A 529 -5.74 -15.01 -23.24
C LYS A 529 -6.36 -15.85 -22.13
N THR A 530 -7.28 -15.32 -21.35
CA THR A 530 -7.96 -16.01 -20.23
C THR A 530 -6.97 -16.72 -19.28
N VAL A 531 -5.89 -16.03 -18.93
CA VAL A 531 -4.88 -16.54 -17.98
C VAL A 531 -5.20 -16.15 -16.53
N PHE A 532 -6.06 -15.16 -16.36
CA PHE A 532 -6.59 -14.68 -15.11
C PHE A 532 -8.11 -14.64 -15.18
N ILE A 533 -8.78 -15.29 -14.24
CA ILE A 533 -10.24 -15.27 -14.08
C ILE A 533 -10.55 -14.36 -12.91
N PRO A 534 -11.00 -13.12 -13.17
CA PRO A 534 -11.32 -12.16 -12.12
C PRO A 534 -12.43 -12.69 -11.20
N ALA A 535 -12.28 -12.56 -9.87
CA ALA A 535 -13.28 -12.97 -8.91
C ALA A 535 -14.27 -11.83 -8.59
N THR A 536 -14.13 -11.22 -7.44
CA THR A 536 -15.07 -10.21 -6.94
C THR A 536 -14.37 -9.01 -6.35
N MET A 537 -15.02 -7.86 -6.38
CA MET A 537 -14.57 -6.60 -5.79
C MET A 537 -15.67 -5.95 -4.96
N LYS A 538 -15.28 -4.97 -4.15
CA LYS A 538 -16.22 -4.06 -3.47
C LYS A 538 -15.65 -2.65 -3.48
N THR A 539 -16.51 -1.67 -3.69
CA THR A 539 -16.17 -0.24 -3.75
C THR A 539 -16.55 0.50 -2.48
N PHE A 540 -16.45 -0.17 -1.34
CA PHE A 540 -16.76 0.44 -0.04
C PHE A 540 -15.92 -0.17 1.07
N THR A 541 -15.77 0.60 2.14
CA THR A 541 -15.31 0.13 3.45
C THR A 541 -16.45 0.17 4.45
N ARG A 542 -16.43 -0.73 5.45
CA ARG A 542 -17.41 -0.78 6.54
C ARG A 542 -16.71 -0.72 7.87
N SER A 543 -17.24 0.12 8.77
CA SER A 543 -16.76 0.22 10.14
C SER A 543 -17.93 0.32 11.12
N ALA A 544 -17.72 -0.23 12.31
CA ALA A 544 -18.50 0.12 13.49
C ALA A 544 -17.62 0.97 14.41
N PHE A 545 -18.22 1.97 15.04
CA PHE A 545 -17.49 2.91 15.89
C PHE A 545 -18.39 3.43 17.02
N TRP A 546 -17.79 3.71 18.14
CA TRP A 546 -18.52 4.33 19.25
C TRP A 546 -18.92 5.75 18.90
N ARG A 547 -20.13 6.17 19.29
CA ARG A 547 -20.74 7.45 18.93
C ARG A 547 -19.92 8.69 19.31
N TRP A 548 -18.96 8.58 20.20
CA TRP A 548 -18.03 9.67 20.54
C TRP A 548 -16.88 9.87 19.55
N LEU A 549 -16.70 8.97 18.58
CA LEU A 549 -15.85 9.23 17.43
C LEU A 549 -16.68 9.99 16.40
N ILE A 550 -16.26 11.20 16.10
CA ILE A 550 -16.95 12.08 15.15
C ILE A 550 -16.16 12.11 13.84
N LEU A 551 -16.85 11.99 12.74
CA LEU A 551 -16.34 12.18 11.39
C LEU A 551 -16.70 13.56 10.85
N PRO A 552 -15.95 14.13 9.89
CA PRO A 552 -16.38 15.32 9.16
C PRO A 552 -17.71 15.06 8.43
N LYS A 553 -18.37 16.12 7.96
CA LYS A 553 -19.68 16.02 7.28
C LYS A 553 -19.68 15.05 6.08
N ASN A 554 -18.56 14.99 5.36
CA ASN A 554 -18.40 14.10 4.19
C ASN A 554 -17.81 12.72 4.58
N GLU A 555 -17.62 12.44 5.87
CA GLU A 555 -17.04 11.27 6.52
C GLU A 555 -15.61 10.94 6.06
N GLY A 556 -15.32 10.97 4.77
CA GLY A 556 -14.02 10.60 4.21
C GLY A 556 -13.74 11.23 2.86
N THR A 557 -12.81 10.65 2.13
CA THR A 557 -12.36 11.07 0.79
C THR A 557 -12.51 9.93 -0.22
N LYS A 558 -12.42 10.25 -1.52
CA LYS A 558 -12.41 9.26 -2.61
C LYS A 558 -11.40 8.13 -2.34
N SER A 559 -10.24 8.47 -1.79
CA SER A 559 -9.13 7.54 -1.50
C SER A 559 -9.20 6.87 -0.12
N SER A 560 -10.25 7.06 0.68
CA SER A 560 -10.32 6.51 2.04
C SER A 560 -10.50 4.99 2.02
N GLU A 561 -9.43 4.25 2.26
CA GLU A 561 -9.45 2.80 2.51
C GLU A 561 -10.01 2.47 3.89
N SER A 562 -9.80 3.36 4.86
CA SER A 562 -10.31 3.29 6.21
C SER A 562 -10.58 4.69 6.76
N LEU A 563 -11.79 4.94 7.24
CA LEU A 563 -12.20 6.23 7.80
C LEU A 563 -11.51 6.57 9.13
N PHE A 564 -11.08 5.54 9.85
CA PHE A 564 -10.47 5.67 11.18
C PHE A 564 -8.96 5.35 11.18
N ASN A 565 -8.28 5.50 10.03
CA ASN A 565 -6.83 5.45 10.00
C ASN A 565 -6.27 6.74 10.65
N PRO A 566 -5.54 6.65 11.79
CA PRO A 566 -5.08 7.85 12.51
C PRO A 566 -3.77 8.42 11.96
N PHE A 567 -3.09 7.75 11.03
CA PHE A 567 -1.71 8.09 10.62
C PHE A 567 -1.58 8.53 9.17
N ASN A 568 -2.42 7.99 8.28
CA ASN A 568 -2.23 8.18 6.83
C ASN A 568 -2.29 9.65 6.42
N ILE A 569 -1.21 10.12 5.79
CA ILE A 569 -1.06 11.53 5.39
C ILE A 569 -2.03 11.87 4.24
N ARG A 570 -2.31 10.96 3.30
CA ARG A 570 -3.20 11.23 2.17
C ARG A 570 -4.66 11.37 2.62
N PHE A 571 -5.23 10.38 3.30
CA PHE A 571 -6.66 10.34 3.60
C PHE A 571 -7.03 10.18 5.10
N GLY A 572 -6.05 9.98 5.98
CA GLY A 572 -6.30 9.66 7.40
C GLY A 572 -6.42 10.87 8.32
N GLY A 573 -6.60 10.59 9.61
CA GLY A 573 -6.59 11.58 10.68
C GLY A 573 -7.79 12.54 10.70
N LEU A 574 -8.87 12.27 9.97
CA LEU A 574 -10.02 13.19 9.82
C LEU A 574 -10.94 13.23 11.03
N PHE A 575 -11.05 12.14 11.77
CA PHE A 575 -11.94 12.00 12.90
C PHE A 575 -11.38 12.67 14.17
N TRP A 576 -12.28 12.93 15.12
CA TRP A 576 -11.92 13.40 16.46
C TRP A 576 -12.75 12.71 17.54
N ILE A 577 -12.37 12.91 18.80
CA ILE A 577 -13.03 12.34 19.96
C ILE A 577 -13.81 13.47 20.68
N ASP A 578 -15.13 13.35 20.73
CA ASP A 578 -15.94 14.21 21.57
C ASP A 578 -15.97 13.67 23.01
N SER A 579 -15.20 14.29 23.89
CA SER A 579 -15.07 13.88 25.29
C SER A 579 -16.37 14.05 26.09
N LYS A 580 -17.19 15.06 25.78
CA LYS A 580 -18.50 15.29 26.42
C LYS A 580 -19.47 14.17 26.01
N MET A 581 -19.54 13.87 24.73
CA MET A 581 -20.36 12.76 24.21
C MET A 581 -19.88 11.41 24.77
N LYS A 582 -18.58 11.22 24.92
CA LYS A 582 -18.01 10.01 25.54
C LYS A 582 -18.48 9.85 26.99
N PHE A 583 -18.37 10.92 27.77
CA PHE A 583 -18.85 10.92 29.16
C PHE A 583 -20.35 10.61 29.24
N GLN A 584 -21.19 11.28 28.44
CA GLN A 584 -22.63 11.04 28.37
C GLN A 584 -22.96 9.60 27.97
N SER A 585 -22.25 9.04 26.98
CA SER A 585 -22.46 7.68 26.51
C SER A 585 -22.13 6.64 27.58
N LEU A 586 -21.06 6.84 28.32
CA LEU A 586 -20.68 5.93 29.42
C LEU A 586 -21.65 6.03 30.62
N ALA A 587 -22.17 7.22 30.92
CA ALA A 587 -23.19 7.40 31.95
C ALA A 587 -24.51 6.73 31.54
N ALA A 588 -25.01 6.96 30.32
CA ALA A 588 -26.22 6.35 29.80
C ALA A 588 -26.12 4.80 29.73
N LYS A 589 -24.94 4.27 29.34
CA LYS A 589 -24.70 2.83 29.37
C LYS A 589 -24.82 2.26 30.79
N LYS A 590 -24.42 3.00 31.81
CA LYS A 590 -24.50 2.59 33.22
C LYS A 590 -25.93 2.66 33.77
N SER A 591 -26.70 3.69 33.40
CA SER A 591 -28.10 3.84 33.81
C SER A 591 -29.08 2.94 33.04
N GLY A 592 -28.64 2.36 31.91
CA GLY A 592 -29.48 1.55 31.02
C GLY A 592 -30.22 2.36 29.96
N ASP A 593 -30.02 3.68 29.90
CA ASP A 593 -30.55 4.56 28.87
C ASP A 593 -29.93 4.25 27.50
N GLY A 594 -30.40 4.95 26.47
CA GLY A 594 -29.92 4.77 25.10
C GLY A 594 -30.06 6.05 24.27
N PHE A 595 -29.66 5.92 23.02
CA PHE A 595 -29.73 6.97 22.00
C PHE A 595 -30.33 6.37 20.74
N GLU A 596 -30.65 7.19 19.74
CA GLU A 596 -31.10 6.73 18.45
C GLU A 596 -30.03 5.90 17.73
N PRO A 597 -30.37 4.72 17.20
CA PRO A 597 -29.46 3.91 16.39
C PRO A 597 -29.07 4.64 15.09
N VAL A 598 -27.78 4.59 14.73
CA VAL A 598 -27.28 5.26 13.53
C VAL A 598 -26.58 4.25 12.62
N THR A 599 -27.04 4.19 11.37
CA THR A 599 -26.34 3.51 10.27
C THR A 599 -26.19 4.48 9.11
N ILE A 600 -24.98 4.76 8.73
CA ILE A 600 -24.63 5.68 7.64
C ILE A 600 -24.31 4.87 6.40
N ILE A 601 -24.90 5.20 5.26
CA ILE A 601 -24.54 4.70 3.94
C ILE A 601 -24.16 5.90 3.10
N ASN A 602 -22.85 6.12 2.95
CA ASN A 602 -22.31 7.19 2.12
C ASN A 602 -21.94 6.67 0.75
N THR A 603 -22.58 7.20 -0.28
CA THR A 603 -22.39 6.82 -1.70
C THR A 603 -21.73 7.91 -2.52
N GLN A 604 -21.20 8.98 -1.89
CA GLN A 604 -20.63 10.14 -2.59
C GLN A 604 -19.54 9.75 -3.60
N PHE A 605 -18.70 8.79 -3.28
CA PHE A 605 -17.62 8.32 -4.12
C PHE A 605 -17.87 6.89 -4.67
N LYS A 606 -19.14 6.50 -4.77
CA LYS A 606 -19.46 5.22 -5.40
C LYS A 606 -19.14 5.30 -6.90
N PRO A 607 -18.25 4.45 -7.44
CA PRO A 607 -18.00 4.39 -8.87
C PRO A 607 -19.29 4.10 -9.66
N LEU A 608 -19.41 4.72 -10.84
CA LEU A 608 -20.57 4.59 -11.74
C LEU A 608 -20.67 3.19 -12.34
#